data_6e4fe5164eae0c140bf6638d1b3deaaa
#
_entry.id   6e4fe5164eae0c140bf6638d1b3deaaa
#
_cell.length_a   1.000
_cell.length_b   1.000
_cell.length_c   1.000
_cell.angle_alpha   90.00
_cell.angle_beta   90.00
_cell.angle_gamma   90.00
#
_symmetry.space_group_name_H-M   'P 1'
#
loop_
_entity.id
_entity.type
_entity.pdbx_description
1 polymer ?
#
loop_
_entity_poly.entity_id
_entity_poly.type
_entity_poly.pdbx_seq_one_letter_code
_entity_poly.pdbx_strand_id
1 'polypeptide(L)'
;MATPCGGYARAKTKGPLRPVQDPDISHDERDAMVRAALAEQGDSGVTPRHTLFFFLGDEDAHGDLCEVARRAGFIARGEGDMTILETTMAVDAASFAPVSAMMQTWAAAFQLDYDGWECAVVTH
;
A
#
# COMPACT_ATOMS: atom_id res chain seq x y z
N MET A 1 -4.48 -6.98 15.38
CA MET A 1 -5.84 -6.77 15.03
C MET A 1 -6.34 -7.80 14.02
N ALA A 2 -7.51 -8.20 14.22
CA ALA A 2 -8.07 -9.25 13.39
C ALA A 2 -8.28 -8.75 11.97
N THR A 3 -8.00 -9.62 11.03
CA THR A 3 -8.32 -9.33 9.66
C THR A 3 -9.79 -9.44 9.46
N PRO A 4 -10.39 -8.53 8.75
CA PRO A 4 -11.80 -8.69 8.43
C PRO A 4 -12.00 -9.92 7.57
N CYS A 5 -13.20 -10.39 7.55
CA CYS A 5 -13.57 -11.48 6.68
C CYS A 5 -13.17 -11.11 5.28
N GLY A 6 -12.62 -11.98 4.54
CA GLY A 6 -12.16 -11.70 3.21
C GLY A 6 -10.69 -11.34 3.14
N GLY A 7 -10.08 -10.99 4.26
CA GLY A 7 -8.66 -10.73 4.28
C GLY A 7 -8.23 -9.58 3.40
N TYR A 8 -6.98 -9.60 2.99
CA TYR A 8 -6.37 -8.55 2.20
C TYR A 8 -5.69 -9.12 0.98
N ALA A 9 -5.72 -8.35 -0.11
CA ALA A 9 -5.00 -8.69 -1.33
C ALA A 9 -3.64 -8.02 -1.34
N ARG A 10 -2.64 -8.78 -1.75
CA ARG A 10 -1.27 -8.30 -1.87
C ARG A 10 -0.68 -8.77 -3.19
N ALA A 11 0.39 -8.09 -3.62
CA ALA A 11 1.11 -8.52 -4.80
C ALA A 11 1.66 -9.93 -4.59
N LYS A 12 2.02 -10.27 -3.36
CA LYS A 12 2.42 -11.60 -3.01
C LYS A 12 1.36 -12.19 -2.11
N THR A 13 0.77 -13.29 -2.51
CA THR A 13 -0.40 -13.82 -1.84
C THR A 13 -0.10 -14.80 -0.74
N LYS A 14 1.11 -15.32 -0.67
CA LYS A 14 1.43 -16.34 0.30
C LYS A 14 2.79 -16.16 0.88
N GLY A 15 3.06 -16.90 1.94
CA GLY A 15 4.34 -16.93 2.58
C GLY A 15 4.67 -15.60 3.20
N PRO A 16 5.89 -15.14 3.04
CA PRO A 16 6.29 -13.88 3.63
C PRO A 16 5.34 -12.78 3.19
N LEU A 17 4.99 -11.95 4.12
CA LEU A 17 4.05 -10.88 3.82
C LEU A 17 4.63 -9.84 2.88
N ARG A 18 5.96 -9.64 2.96
CA ARG A 18 6.59 -8.67 2.09
C ARG A 18 7.20 -9.39 0.93
N PRO A 19 6.86 -9.00 -0.27
CA PRO A 19 7.51 -9.58 -1.43
C PRO A 19 8.97 -9.20 -1.43
N VAL A 20 9.78 -10.08 -1.97
CA VAL A 20 11.14 -9.72 -2.26
C VAL A 20 11.10 -8.62 -3.29
N GLN A 21 11.86 -7.57 -3.06
CA GLN A 21 11.95 -6.50 -4.01
C GLN A 21 12.64 -6.98 -5.26
N ASP A 22 11.92 -6.94 -6.34
CA ASP A 22 12.49 -7.29 -7.64
C ASP A 22 12.75 -6.00 -8.38
N PRO A 23 14.02 -5.63 -8.61
CA PRO A 23 14.30 -4.36 -9.25
C PRO A 23 13.78 -4.27 -10.68
N ASP A 24 13.44 -5.40 -11.28
CA ASP A 24 12.90 -5.41 -12.63
C ASP A 24 11.41 -5.18 -12.67
N ILE A 25 10.75 -5.15 -11.53
CA ILE A 25 9.30 -4.93 -11.46
C ILE A 25 9.05 -3.55 -10.88
N SER A 26 8.40 -2.69 -11.65
CA SER A 26 8.08 -1.35 -11.20
C SER A 26 6.92 -1.38 -10.20
N HIS A 27 6.73 -0.28 -9.50
CA HIS A 27 5.58 -0.15 -8.60
C HIS A 27 4.27 -0.22 -9.38
N ASP A 28 4.24 0.35 -10.58
CA ASP A 28 3.03 0.28 -11.40
C ASP A 28 2.70 -1.16 -11.77
N GLU A 29 3.71 -1.96 -12.06
CA GLU A 29 3.50 -3.38 -12.36
C GLU A 29 3.01 -4.13 -11.13
N ARG A 30 3.55 -3.81 -9.96
CA ARG A 30 3.08 -4.42 -8.72
C ARG A 30 1.64 -4.03 -8.41
N ASP A 31 1.30 -2.78 -8.65
CA ASP A 31 -0.06 -2.31 -8.46
C ASP A 31 -1.02 -3.10 -9.35
N ALA A 32 -0.61 -3.32 -10.60
CA ALA A 32 -1.42 -4.10 -11.53
C ALA A 32 -1.56 -5.54 -11.07
N MET A 33 -0.52 -6.12 -10.46
CA MET A 33 -0.59 -7.49 -9.95
C MET A 33 -1.60 -7.61 -8.80
N VAL A 34 -1.65 -6.61 -7.92
CA VAL A 34 -2.63 -6.61 -6.85
C VAL A 34 -4.03 -6.51 -7.43
N ARG A 35 -4.23 -5.63 -8.40
CA ARG A 35 -5.55 -5.49 -9.04
C ARG A 35 -5.96 -6.75 -9.76
N ALA A 36 -5.01 -7.46 -10.38
CA ALA A 36 -5.31 -8.73 -11.03
C ALA A 36 -5.76 -9.78 -10.00
N ALA A 37 -5.11 -9.81 -8.84
CA ALA A 37 -5.50 -10.72 -7.77
C ALA A 37 -6.90 -10.41 -7.26
N LEU A 38 -7.24 -9.12 -7.16
CA LEU A 38 -8.59 -8.71 -6.78
C LEU A 38 -9.62 -9.16 -7.82
N ALA A 39 -9.29 -8.97 -9.10
CA ALA A 39 -10.20 -9.35 -10.18
C ALA A 39 -10.47 -10.84 -10.17
N GLU A 40 -9.50 -11.65 -9.82
CA GLU A 40 -9.69 -13.09 -9.71
C GLU A 40 -10.72 -13.46 -8.64
N GLN A 41 -10.93 -12.57 -7.69
CA GLN A 41 -11.90 -12.78 -6.62
C GLN A 41 -13.20 -12.00 -6.88
N GLY A 42 -13.36 -11.46 -8.07
CA GLY A 42 -14.56 -10.74 -8.42
C GLY A 42 -14.60 -9.29 -7.93
N ASP A 43 -13.44 -8.74 -7.64
CA ASP A 43 -13.34 -7.38 -7.07
C ASP A 43 -12.73 -6.45 -8.11
N SER A 44 -13.52 -5.48 -8.59
CA SER A 44 -13.05 -4.53 -9.60
C SER A 44 -12.21 -3.40 -9.03
N GLY A 45 -12.15 -3.28 -7.70
CA GLY A 45 -11.37 -2.23 -7.06
C GLY A 45 -12.07 -0.90 -6.93
N VAL A 46 -13.27 -0.75 -7.47
CA VAL A 46 -13.94 0.56 -7.48
C VAL A 46 -14.61 0.91 -6.17
N THR A 47 -14.88 -0.06 -5.32
CA THR A 47 -15.48 0.20 -4.03
C THR A 47 -14.40 0.64 -3.05
N PRO A 48 -14.58 1.76 -2.34
CA PRO A 48 -13.59 2.18 -1.34
C PRO A 48 -13.41 1.11 -0.27
N ARG A 49 -12.18 0.93 0.15
CA ARG A 49 -11.84 -0.08 1.15
C ARG A 49 -10.63 0.37 1.95
N HIS A 50 -10.43 -0.29 3.07
CA HIS A 50 -9.26 -0.08 3.91
C HIS A 50 -8.00 -0.45 3.14
N THR A 51 -7.05 0.46 3.09
CA THR A 51 -5.84 0.31 2.29
C THR A 51 -4.64 0.72 3.13
N LEU A 52 -3.59 -0.08 3.07
CA LEU A 52 -2.36 0.14 3.83
C LEU A 52 -1.19 0.30 2.88
N PHE A 53 -0.29 1.22 3.23
CA PHE A 53 0.94 1.45 2.47
C PHE A 53 2.12 1.30 3.41
N PHE A 54 3.20 0.67 2.94
CA PHE A 54 4.32 0.29 3.78
C PHE A 54 5.62 0.93 3.30
N PHE A 55 6.34 1.53 4.25
CA PHE A 55 7.63 2.15 3.97
C PHE A 55 8.66 1.60 4.94
N LEU A 56 9.85 1.32 4.44
CA LEU A 56 10.96 0.80 5.24
C LEU A 56 12.13 1.75 5.14
N GLY A 57 12.90 1.86 6.22
CA GLY A 57 14.12 2.64 6.18
C GLY A 57 14.50 3.19 7.54
N ASP A 58 15.21 4.33 7.51
CA ASP A 58 15.72 4.95 8.70
C ASP A 58 14.59 5.49 9.56
N GLU A 59 14.67 5.19 10.85
CA GLU A 59 13.65 5.59 11.82
C GLU A 59 13.42 7.10 11.86
N ASP A 60 14.47 7.88 11.68
CA ASP A 60 14.35 9.33 11.72
C ASP A 60 13.47 9.87 10.61
N ALA A 61 13.51 9.23 9.46
CA ALA A 61 12.72 9.67 8.32
C ALA A 61 11.24 9.34 8.47
N HIS A 62 10.92 8.33 9.29
CA HIS A 62 9.53 7.93 9.49
C HIS A 62 8.69 9.02 10.14
N GLY A 63 9.28 9.76 11.07
CA GLY A 63 8.55 10.84 11.72
C GLY A 63 8.11 11.92 10.76
N ASP A 64 9.00 12.29 9.85
CA ASP A 64 8.69 13.29 8.82
C ASP A 64 7.62 12.79 7.87
N LEU A 65 7.72 11.53 7.46
CA LEU A 65 6.70 10.94 6.59
C LEU A 65 5.34 10.92 7.28
N CYS A 66 5.31 10.51 8.55
CA CYS A 66 4.05 10.46 9.29
C CYS A 66 3.38 11.82 9.35
N GLU A 67 4.16 12.88 9.55
CA GLU A 67 3.59 14.22 9.63
C GLU A 67 2.99 14.64 8.30
N VAL A 68 3.72 14.46 7.22
CA VAL A 68 3.23 14.80 5.89
C VAL A 68 1.98 14.00 5.54
N ALA A 69 2.01 12.71 5.83
CA ALA A 69 0.90 11.82 5.52
C ALA A 69 -0.36 12.19 6.30
N ARG A 70 -0.21 12.55 7.57
CA ARG A 70 -1.36 12.97 8.39
C ARG A 70 -1.99 14.23 7.84
N ARG A 71 -1.18 15.16 7.36
CA ARG A 71 -1.69 16.38 6.73
C ARG A 71 -2.44 16.07 5.45
N ALA A 72 -2.07 15.01 4.78
CA ALA A 72 -2.75 14.59 3.56
C ALA A 72 -3.99 13.72 3.84
N GLY A 73 -4.28 13.45 5.11
CA GLY A 73 -5.49 12.72 5.48
C GLY A 73 -5.30 11.24 5.79
N PHE A 74 -4.06 10.79 5.86
CA PHE A 74 -3.79 9.39 6.19
C PHE A 74 -3.65 9.21 7.70
N ILE A 75 -3.97 8.00 8.16
CA ILE A 75 -3.59 7.56 9.48
C ILE A 75 -2.18 6.99 9.35
N ALA A 76 -1.26 7.44 10.18
CA ALA A 76 0.13 7.04 10.07
C ALA A 76 0.64 6.52 11.40
N ARG A 77 1.38 5.41 11.34
CA ARG A 77 2.02 4.84 12.54
C ARG A 77 3.34 4.20 12.17
N GLY A 78 4.23 4.11 13.14
CA GLY A 78 5.51 3.44 12.97
C GLY A 78 5.53 2.12 13.73
N GLU A 79 6.21 1.12 13.16
CA GLU A 79 6.43 -0.16 13.80
C GLU A 79 7.86 -0.59 13.48
N GLY A 80 8.78 -0.38 14.43
CA GLY A 80 10.18 -0.68 14.20
C GLY A 80 10.75 0.18 13.09
N ASP A 81 11.29 -0.44 12.07
CA ASP A 81 11.85 0.26 10.92
C ASP A 81 10.82 0.45 9.79
N MET A 82 9.54 0.29 10.11
CA MET A 82 8.48 0.39 9.13
C MET A 82 7.52 1.51 9.47
N THR A 83 7.07 2.24 8.46
CA THR A 83 5.95 3.18 8.59
C THR A 83 4.77 2.62 7.82
N ILE A 84 3.60 2.66 8.44
CA ILE A 84 2.37 2.19 7.82
C ILE A 84 1.42 3.36 7.70
N LEU A 85 0.94 3.61 6.49
CA LEU A 85 -0.09 4.61 6.23
C LEU A 85 -1.39 3.92 5.90
N GLU A 86 -2.49 4.42 6.46
CA GLU A 86 -3.80 3.81 6.26
C GLU A 86 -4.79 4.83 5.75
N THR A 87 -5.64 4.40 4.85
CA THR A 87 -6.74 5.22 4.38
C THR A 87 -7.84 4.32 3.83
N THR A 88 -9.00 4.90 3.57
CA THR A 88 -10.08 4.21 2.87
C THR A 88 -10.18 4.81 1.49
N MET A 89 -10.03 4.00 0.47
CA MET A 89 -10.03 4.50 -0.90
C MET A 89 -10.34 3.39 -1.90
N ALA A 90 -10.79 3.79 -3.07
CA ALA A 90 -10.92 2.87 -4.20
C ALA A 90 -9.53 2.58 -4.76
N VAL A 91 -9.33 1.37 -5.26
CA VAL A 91 -8.01 0.93 -5.73
C VAL A 91 -8.00 0.54 -7.20
N ASP A 92 -9.04 0.91 -7.94
CA ASP A 92 -9.01 0.74 -9.40
C ASP A 92 -7.90 1.61 -9.99
N ALA A 93 -7.48 1.29 -11.20
CA ALA A 93 -6.28 1.91 -11.78
C ALA A 93 -6.34 3.43 -11.78
N ALA A 94 -7.46 4.00 -12.22
CA ALA A 94 -7.57 5.45 -12.32
C ALA A 94 -7.55 6.14 -10.96
N SER A 95 -8.20 5.54 -9.95
CA SER A 95 -8.25 6.12 -8.61
C SER A 95 -6.94 5.99 -7.89
N PHE A 96 -6.23 4.89 -8.14
CA PHE A 96 -5.02 4.57 -7.38
C PHE A 96 -3.77 5.23 -7.95
N ALA A 97 -3.72 5.49 -9.24
CA ALA A 97 -2.50 5.99 -9.89
C ALA A 97 -1.93 7.25 -9.22
N PRO A 98 -2.73 8.29 -8.91
CA PRO A 98 -2.16 9.48 -8.26
C PRO A 98 -1.63 9.19 -6.86
N VAL A 99 -2.27 8.28 -6.14
CA VAL A 99 -1.83 7.93 -4.79
C VAL A 99 -0.53 7.13 -4.85
N SER A 100 -0.44 6.20 -5.79
CA SER A 100 0.79 5.43 -5.98
C SER A 100 1.96 6.34 -6.33
N ALA A 101 1.73 7.32 -7.20
CA ALA A 101 2.76 8.30 -7.55
C ALA A 101 3.18 9.11 -6.33
N MET A 102 2.23 9.50 -5.50
CA MET A 102 2.51 10.25 -4.28
C MET A 102 3.34 9.43 -3.31
N MET A 103 3.04 8.14 -3.15
CA MET A 103 3.81 7.25 -2.28
C MET A 103 5.24 7.12 -2.76
N GLN A 104 5.43 6.99 -4.07
CA GLN A 104 6.77 6.90 -4.64
C GLN A 104 7.53 8.21 -4.46
N THR A 105 6.85 9.33 -4.60
CA THR A 105 7.46 10.65 -4.40
C THR A 105 7.89 10.82 -2.94
N TRP A 106 7.05 10.44 -2.00
CA TRP A 106 7.39 10.51 -0.58
C TRP A 106 8.58 9.61 -0.26
N ALA A 107 8.61 8.41 -0.80
CA ALA A 107 9.72 7.50 -0.56
C ALA A 107 11.03 8.13 -1.03
N ALA A 108 11.04 8.73 -2.20
CA ALA A 108 12.23 9.40 -2.71
C ALA A 108 12.61 10.61 -1.85
N ALA A 109 11.63 11.41 -1.45
CA ALA A 109 11.89 12.62 -0.69
C ALA A 109 12.46 12.33 0.69
N PHE A 110 12.00 11.27 1.34
CA PHE A 110 12.44 10.91 2.69
C PHE A 110 13.46 9.78 2.70
N GLN A 111 13.89 9.34 1.52
CA GLN A 111 14.90 8.27 1.36
C GLN A 111 14.46 6.99 2.05
N LEU A 112 13.21 6.65 1.88
CA LEU A 112 12.62 5.41 2.37
C LEU A 112 12.32 4.49 1.20
N ASP A 113 12.24 3.20 1.48
CA ASP A 113 11.82 2.23 0.47
C ASP A 113 10.31 2.05 0.57
N TYR A 114 9.62 2.38 -0.51
CA TYR A 114 8.19 2.10 -0.58
C TYR A 114 8.04 0.61 -0.86
N ASP A 115 7.54 -0.12 0.12
CA ASP A 115 7.49 -1.58 0.07
C ASP A 115 6.14 -2.11 -0.41
N GLY A 116 5.32 -1.26 -1.01
CA GLY A 116 4.06 -1.69 -1.58
C GLY A 116 2.88 -1.44 -0.67
N TRP A 117 1.78 -2.08 -1.00
CA TRP A 117 0.51 -1.80 -0.34
C TRP A 117 -0.34 -3.07 -0.28
N GLU A 118 -1.34 -3.02 0.54
CA GLU A 118 -2.35 -4.07 0.58
C GLU A 118 -3.70 -3.45 0.87
N CYS A 119 -4.76 -4.16 0.53
CA CYS A 119 -6.10 -3.67 0.78
C CYS A 119 -7.04 -4.84 1.08
N ALA A 120 -8.17 -4.51 1.68
CA ALA A 120 -9.22 -5.49 1.91
C ALA A 120 -9.83 -5.89 0.57
N VAL A 121 -10.25 -7.13 0.46
CA VAL A 121 -10.99 -7.63 -0.70
C VAL A 121 -12.47 -7.31 -0.49
N VAL A 122 -13.07 -6.68 -1.48
CA VAL A 122 -14.50 -6.35 -1.44
C VAL A 122 -15.19 -7.09 -2.56
N THR A 123 -16.08 -8.00 -2.20
CA THR A 123 -16.84 -8.76 -3.18
C THR A 123 -18.31 -8.49 -3.00
N HIS A 124 -19.07 -8.61 -4.07
CA HIS A 124 -20.49 -8.35 -4.05
C HIS A 124 -21.28 -9.58 -4.46
#